data_6bcce192a19c6d736319378f26a03f0d
#
_entry.id   6bcce192a19c6d736319378f26a03f0d
#
_cell.length_a   1.000
_cell.length_b   1.000
_cell.length_c   1.000
_cell.angle_alpha   90.00
_cell.angle_beta   90.00
_cell.angle_gamma   90.00
#
_symmetry.space_group_name_H-M   'P 1'
#
loop_
_entity.id
_entity.type
_entity.pdbx_description
1 polymer ?
#
loop_
_entity_poly.entity_id
_entity_poly.type
_entity_poly.pdbx_seq_one_letter_code
_entity_poly.pdbx_strand_id
1 'polypeptide(L)'
;MINDVSGLRDPLMFDLVLQSGVAVCIMHMQNTPEEMQKSPHYDDVCQQVSTELLKTARRLVAAGHPRELICLDPGIGFGKELTHNIELLQGFESLRGTEGFSLLWGVSRKTMIGQICDQDDSEDRLAGSLGVAAYAQLKGIDILRVHDVREHADLAAVMSRLLEVEK
;
A
#
# COMPACT_ATOMS: atom_id res chain seq x y z
N MET A 1 2.74 -10.02 -11.50
CA MET A 1 2.45 -9.94 -10.05
C MET A 1 0.96 -10.07 -9.83
N ILE A 2 0.53 -10.90 -8.90
CA ILE A 2 -0.87 -10.93 -8.42
C ILE A 2 -1.02 -9.84 -7.38
N ASN A 3 -2.06 -8.99 -7.49
CA ASN A 3 -2.42 -8.02 -6.48
C ASN A 3 -3.71 -8.51 -5.80
N ASP A 4 -3.56 -9.11 -4.61
CA ASP A 4 -4.70 -9.68 -3.91
C ASP A 4 -5.19 -8.76 -2.79
N VAL A 5 -6.37 -8.17 -3.00
CA VAL A 5 -7.02 -7.26 -2.05
C VAL A 5 -7.61 -7.98 -0.83
N SER A 6 -7.74 -9.31 -0.89
CA SER A 6 -8.21 -10.11 0.24
C SER A 6 -7.10 -10.44 1.26
N GLY A 7 -5.84 -10.15 0.94
CA GLY A 7 -4.71 -10.46 1.81
C GLY A 7 -4.40 -11.95 1.91
N LEU A 8 -4.66 -12.71 0.84
CA LEU A 8 -4.50 -14.16 0.75
C LEU A 8 -5.31 -14.93 1.82
N ARG A 9 -6.53 -14.42 2.11
CA ARG A 9 -7.46 -15.11 3.02
C ARG A 9 -8.04 -16.36 2.39
N ASP A 10 -8.19 -16.41 1.05
CA ASP A 10 -8.60 -17.60 0.33
C ASP A 10 -7.43 -18.59 0.25
N PRO A 11 -7.57 -19.82 0.81
CA PRO A 11 -6.54 -20.86 0.72
C PRO A 11 -6.16 -21.23 -0.70
N LEU A 12 -7.11 -21.22 -1.64
CA LEU A 12 -6.83 -21.53 -3.05
C LEU A 12 -5.94 -20.46 -3.71
N MET A 13 -6.14 -19.19 -3.37
CA MET A 13 -5.26 -18.11 -3.84
C MET A 13 -3.87 -18.21 -3.23
N PHE A 14 -3.78 -18.54 -1.94
CA PHE A 14 -2.49 -18.78 -1.28
C PHE A 14 -1.70 -19.91 -1.95
N ASP A 15 -2.36 -21.06 -2.20
CA ASP A 15 -1.76 -22.21 -2.85
C ASP A 15 -1.36 -21.91 -4.30
N LEU A 16 -2.19 -21.15 -5.03
CA LEU A 16 -1.87 -20.71 -6.39
C LEU A 16 -0.60 -19.85 -6.43
N VAL A 17 -0.49 -18.86 -5.54
CA VAL A 17 0.72 -18.01 -5.43
C VAL A 17 1.95 -18.86 -5.14
N LEU A 18 1.85 -19.77 -4.20
CA LEU A 18 2.94 -20.65 -3.79
C LEU A 18 3.40 -21.57 -4.93
N GLN A 19 2.45 -22.23 -5.62
CA GLN A 19 2.75 -23.19 -6.69
C GLN A 19 3.27 -22.50 -7.96
N SER A 20 2.75 -21.31 -8.29
CA SER A 20 3.16 -20.57 -9.48
C SER A 20 4.48 -19.81 -9.31
N GLY A 21 4.91 -19.53 -8.08
CA GLY A 21 6.10 -18.75 -7.78
C GLY A 21 6.06 -17.30 -8.31
N VAL A 22 4.87 -16.77 -8.61
CA VAL A 22 4.72 -15.39 -9.12
C VAL A 22 4.85 -14.37 -7.98
N ALA A 23 5.30 -13.16 -8.31
CA ALA A 23 5.28 -12.05 -7.36
C ALA A 23 3.85 -11.75 -6.90
N VAL A 24 3.69 -11.41 -5.62
CA VAL A 24 2.39 -11.10 -5.02
C VAL A 24 2.43 -9.82 -4.20
N CYS A 25 1.38 -9.02 -4.32
CA CYS A 25 1.09 -7.92 -3.41
C CYS A 25 -0.05 -8.35 -2.48
N ILE A 26 0.22 -8.35 -1.18
CA ILE A 26 -0.71 -8.71 -0.11
C ILE A 26 -1.26 -7.41 0.45
N MET A 27 -2.58 -7.18 0.32
CA MET A 27 -3.21 -5.97 0.83
C MET A 27 -3.94 -6.23 2.16
N HIS A 28 -3.87 -5.25 3.06
CA HIS A 28 -4.68 -5.25 4.28
C HIS A 28 -6.04 -4.60 4.05
N MET A 29 -7.08 -5.28 4.48
CA MET A 29 -8.44 -4.76 4.55
C MET A 29 -9.14 -5.29 5.80
N GLN A 30 -9.70 -4.39 6.62
CA GLN A 30 -10.53 -4.79 7.75
C GLN A 30 -11.90 -5.29 7.23
N ASN A 31 -12.38 -6.42 7.71
CA ASN A 31 -13.65 -7.05 7.31
C ASN A 31 -13.72 -7.40 5.81
N THR A 32 -14.92 -7.34 5.22
CA THR A 32 -15.19 -7.54 3.80
C THR A 32 -15.38 -6.20 3.08
N PRO A 33 -15.27 -6.14 1.75
CA PRO A 33 -15.51 -4.91 0.98
C PRO A 33 -16.86 -4.25 1.28
N GLU A 34 -17.90 -5.03 1.60
CA GLU A 34 -19.24 -4.56 1.89
C GLU A 34 -19.38 -3.96 3.30
N GLU A 35 -18.54 -4.39 4.23
CA GLU A 35 -18.61 -4.02 5.64
C GLU A 35 -17.44 -3.14 6.11
N MET A 36 -16.37 -3.06 5.34
CA MET A 36 -15.14 -2.40 5.74
C MET A 36 -15.30 -0.93 6.14
N GLN A 37 -16.30 -0.23 5.58
CA GLN A 37 -16.57 1.18 5.89
C GLN A 37 -17.55 1.39 7.06
N LYS A 38 -18.08 0.30 7.64
CA LYS A 38 -18.98 0.38 8.79
C LYS A 38 -18.16 0.48 10.07
N SER A 39 -17.92 1.72 10.54
CA SER A 39 -17.22 2.01 11.81
C SER A 39 -15.85 1.30 11.94
N PRO A 40 -14.89 1.57 11.03
CA PRO A 40 -13.55 1.00 11.18
C PRO A 40 -12.92 1.48 12.47
N HIS A 41 -12.40 0.56 13.27
CA HIS A 41 -11.78 0.85 14.56
C HIS A 41 -10.43 0.18 14.70
N TYR A 42 -9.43 0.96 15.13
CA TYR A 42 -8.07 0.50 15.44
C TYR A 42 -7.61 1.15 16.74
N ASP A 43 -7.01 0.37 17.64
CA ASP A 43 -6.31 0.91 18.81
C ASP A 43 -4.95 1.51 18.39
N ASP A 44 -4.24 0.83 17.51
CA ASP A 44 -3.01 1.26 16.83
C ASP A 44 -3.04 0.69 15.42
N VAL A 45 -3.36 1.54 14.44
CA VAL A 45 -3.53 1.10 13.05
C VAL A 45 -2.22 0.60 12.44
N CYS A 46 -1.09 1.21 12.76
CA CYS A 46 0.21 0.79 12.24
C CYS A 46 0.61 -0.59 12.77
N GLN A 47 0.43 -0.82 14.06
CA GLN A 47 0.75 -2.09 14.68
C GLN A 47 -0.18 -3.22 14.21
N GLN A 48 -1.49 -2.98 14.15
CA GLN A 48 -2.47 -3.99 13.74
C GLN A 48 -2.29 -4.37 12.28
N VAL A 49 -2.16 -3.38 11.38
CA VAL A 49 -1.95 -3.62 9.95
C VAL A 49 -0.62 -4.33 9.68
N SER A 50 0.48 -3.89 10.32
CA SER A 50 1.77 -4.55 10.15
C SER A 50 1.75 -5.99 10.65
N THR A 51 1.11 -6.25 11.79
CA THR A 51 1.00 -7.60 12.37
C THR A 51 0.29 -8.55 11.41
N GLU A 52 -0.84 -8.13 10.82
CA GLU A 52 -1.61 -8.97 9.90
C GLU A 52 -0.86 -9.21 8.58
N LEU A 53 -0.30 -8.18 7.97
CA LEU A 53 0.46 -8.31 6.72
C LEU A 53 1.69 -9.19 6.89
N LEU A 54 2.49 -8.93 7.93
CA LEU A 54 3.70 -9.70 8.21
C LEU A 54 3.40 -11.16 8.56
N LYS A 55 2.29 -11.44 9.25
CA LYS A 55 1.83 -12.81 9.50
C LYS A 55 1.62 -13.59 8.21
N THR A 56 0.92 -12.99 7.23
CA THR A 56 0.65 -13.64 5.94
C THR A 56 1.93 -13.78 5.10
N ALA A 57 2.76 -12.73 5.04
CA ALA A 57 4.03 -12.76 4.32
C ALA A 57 4.98 -13.84 4.87
N ARG A 58 5.12 -13.93 6.19
CA ARG A 58 5.94 -14.94 6.86
C ARG A 58 5.44 -16.37 6.62
N ARG A 59 4.13 -16.57 6.51
CA ARG A 59 3.55 -17.87 6.14
C ARG A 59 3.96 -18.28 4.73
N LEU A 60 3.95 -17.35 3.76
CA LEU A 60 4.43 -17.61 2.40
C LEU A 60 5.92 -17.96 2.39
N VAL A 61 6.76 -17.18 3.07
CA VAL A 61 8.21 -17.44 3.16
C VAL A 61 8.47 -18.80 3.81
N ALA A 62 7.77 -19.13 4.90
CA ALA A 62 7.91 -20.43 5.58
C ALA A 62 7.47 -21.62 4.70
N ALA A 63 6.54 -21.37 3.74
CA ALA A 63 6.13 -22.35 2.75
C ALA A 63 7.07 -22.43 1.53
N GLY A 64 8.15 -21.63 1.49
CA GLY A 64 9.17 -21.67 0.45
C GLY A 64 9.02 -20.61 -0.66
N HIS A 65 8.08 -19.66 -0.52
CA HIS A 65 7.95 -18.57 -1.50
C HIS A 65 9.08 -17.55 -1.31
N PRO A 66 9.75 -17.08 -2.38
CA PRO A 66 10.83 -16.10 -2.28
C PRO A 66 10.36 -14.79 -1.66
N ARG A 67 11.04 -14.31 -0.61
CA ARG A 67 10.73 -13.06 0.07
C ARG A 67 10.71 -11.85 -0.88
N GLU A 68 11.64 -11.82 -1.84
CA GLU A 68 11.81 -10.75 -2.82
C GLU A 68 10.63 -10.61 -3.78
N LEU A 69 9.78 -11.62 -3.85
CA LEU A 69 8.56 -11.62 -4.66
C LEU A 69 7.30 -11.23 -3.86
N ILE A 70 7.46 -10.84 -2.60
CA ILE A 70 6.36 -10.41 -1.73
C ILE A 70 6.40 -8.90 -1.56
N CYS A 71 5.27 -8.25 -1.84
CA CYS A 71 5.04 -6.84 -1.60
C CYS A 71 3.85 -6.66 -0.65
N LEU A 72 3.89 -5.66 0.23
CA LEU A 72 2.84 -5.39 1.22
C LEU A 72 2.16 -4.05 0.89
N ASP A 73 0.82 -4.04 0.86
CA ASP A 73 -0.01 -2.85 0.68
C ASP A 73 -0.82 -2.61 1.96
N PRO A 74 -0.66 -1.49 2.67
CA PRO A 74 -1.44 -1.18 3.87
C PRO A 74 -2.94 -1.02 3.62
N GLY A 75 -3.37 -0.97 2.36
CA GLY A 75 -4.77 -0.86 1.99
C GLY A 75 -5.37 0.48 2.40
N ILE A 76 -4.71 1.59 2.04
CA ILE A 76 -5.21 2.94 2.25
C ILE A 76 -6.63 3.07 1.67
N GLY A 77 -7.59 3.57 2.47
CA GLY A 77 -8.99 3.72 2.08
C GLY A 77 -9.84 2.44 2.16
N PHE A 78 -9.26 1.29 2.54
CA PHE A 78 -9.98 0.04 2.74
C PHE A 78 -10.21 -0.21 4.24
N GLY A 79 -11.42 0.08 4.74
CA GLY A 79 -11.76 -0.06 6.16
C GLY A 79 -10.95 0.85 7.08
N LYS A 80 -10.77 2.11 6.69
CA LYS A 80 -9.95 3.10 7.41
C LYS A 80 -10.52 4.50 7.27
N GLU A 81 -10.52 5.25 8.36
CA GLU A 81 -10.82 6.68 8.37
C GLU A 81 -9.63 7.51 7.88
N LEU A 82 -9.82 8.82 7.69
CA LEU A 82 -8.76 9.72 7.23
C LEU A 82 -7.54 9.69 8.16
N THR A 83 -7.75 9.75 9.47
CA THR A 83 -6.69 9.70 10.49
C THR A 83 -5.87 8.43 10.38
N HIS A 84 -6.54 7.25 10.29
CA HIS A 84 -5.88 5.96 10.13
C HIS A 84 -5.03 5.90 8.85
N ASN A 85 -5.53 6.47 7.75
CA ASN A 85 -4.79 6.51 6.50
C ASN A 85 -3.53 7.37 6.60
N ILE A 86 -3.62 8.54 7.25
CA ILE A 86 -2.47 9.44 7.47
C ILE A 86 -1.43 8.77 8.38
N GLU A 87 -1.85 8.17 9.49
CA GLU A 87 -0.97 7.45 10.40
C GLU A 87 -0.19 6.32 9.70
N LEU A 88 -0.85 5.53 8.85
CA LEU A 88 -0.21 4.48 8.07
C LEU A 88 0.82 5.01 7.07
N LEU A 89 0.55 6.15 6.42
CA LEU A 89 1.50 6.77 5.50
C LEU A 89 2.70 7.37 6.24
N GLN A 90 2.53 7.84 7.49
CA GLN A 90 3.59 8.36 8.33
C GLN A 90 4.42 7.26 8.99
N GLY A 91 3.74 6.21 9.49
CA GLY A 91 4.34 5.08 10.21
C GLY A 91 4.72 3.88 9.33
N PHE A 92 4.86 4.05 8.02
CA PHE A 92 5.05 2.99 7.02
C PHE A 92 6.23 2.05 7.28
N GLU A 93 7.25 2.51 8.01
CA GLU A 93 8.47 1.71 8.27
C GLU A 93 8.16 0.42 9.04
N SER A 94 7.17 0.45 9.94
CA SER A 94 6.72 -0.72 10.68
C SER A 94 6.17 -1.84 9.79
N LEU A 95 5.66 -1.47 8.60
CA LEU A 95 5.07 -2.40 7.64
C LEU A 95 6.12 -3.29 6.95
N ARG A 96 7.37 -2.83 6.83
CA ARG A 96 8.45 -3.62 6.19
C ARG A 96 8.89 -4.82 7.02
N GLY A 97 8.64 -4.80 8.31
CA GLY A 97 9.18 -5.77 9.25
C GLY A 97 10.72 -5.74 9.29
N THR A 98 11.29 -6.61 10.11
CA THR A 98 12.75 -6.81 10.18
C THR A 98 13.31 -7.48 8.91
N GLU A 99 12.45 -8.10 8.14
CA GLU A 99 12.76 -8.75 6.86
C GLU A 99 12.92 -7.76 5.70
N GLY A 100 12.45 -6.53 5.83
CA GLY A 100 12.54 -5.48 4.81
C GLY A 100 11.71 -5.77 3.57
N PHE A 101 10.45 -6.19 3.74
CA PHE A 101 9.53 -6.41 2.62
C PHE A 101 9.31 -5.13 1.81
N SER A 102 9.12 -5.28 0.50
CA SER A 102 8.73 -4.19 -0.39
C SER A 102 7.34 -3.67 -0.03
N LEU A 103 7.12 -2.36 -0.21
CA LEU A 103 5.83 -1.71 0.04
C LEU A 103 5.23 -1.17 -1.25
N LEU A 104 3.92 -1.35 -1.38
CA LEU A 104 3.11 -0.72 -2.41
C LEU A 104 2.13 0.27 -1.76
N TRP A 105 2.06 1.49 -2.32
CA TRP A 105 1.03 2.45 -1.99
C TRP A 105 0.07 2.68 -3.16
N GLY A 106 -1.22 2.42 -2.95
CA GLY A 106 -2.30 2.69 -3.88
C GLY A 106 -3.19 3.82 -3.37
N VAL A 107 -2.73 5.08 -3.43
CA VAL A 107 -3.42 6.24 -2.85
C VAL A 107 -4.08 7.13 -3.91
N SER A 108 -3.67 6.99 -5.18
CA SER A 108 -4.11 7.85 -6.28
C SER A 108 -5.64 7.99 -6.35
N ARG A 109 -6.12 9.23 -6.41
CA ARG A 109 -7.52 9.66 -6.51
C ARG A 109 -8.44 9.18 -5.36
N LYS A 110 -7.90 8.61 -4.28
CA LYS A 110 -8.70 8.10 -3.17
C LYS A 110 -9.38 9.20 -2.36
N THR A 111 -10.45 8.82 -1.67
CA THR A 111 -11.30 9.71 -0.87
C THR A 111 -10.50 10.52 0.15
N MET A 112 -9.45 9.96 0.74
CA MET A 112 -8.58 10.70 1.66
C MET A 112 -7.96 11.96 1.02
N ILE A 113 -7.59 11.90 -0.28
CA ILE A 113 -7.09 13.09 -1.00
C ILE A 113 -8.20 14.11 -1.18
N GLY A 114 -9.41 13.65 -1.54
CA GLY A 114 -10.58 14.51 -1.63
C GLY A 114 -10.87 15.23 -0.32
N GLN A 115 -10.81 14.52 0.80
CA GLN A 115 -11.02 15.10 2.14
C GLN A 115 -9.95 16.13 2.53
N ILE A 116 -8.68 15.90 2.14
CA ILE A 116 -7.57 16.82 2.44
C ILE A 116 -7.64 18.07 1.56
N CYS A 117 -8.00 17.90 0.28
CA CYS A 117 -7.95 18.96 -0.72
C CYS A 117 -9.31 19.64 -0.96
N ASP A 118 -10.37 19.21 -0.25
CA ASP A 118 -11.75 19.68 -0.49
C ASP A 118 -12.20 19.45 -1.95
N GLN A 119 -11.94 18.21 -2.45
CA GLN A 119 -12.25 17.80 -3.83
C GLN A 119 -13.16 16.56 -3.82
N ASP A 120 -14.43 16.76 -4.14
CA ASP A 120 -15.42 15.68 -4.18
C ASP A 120 -15.22 14.79 -5.41
N ASP A 121 -14.96 15.37 -6.59
CA ASP A 121 -14.73 14.60 -7.80
C ASP A 121 -13.34 13.95 -7.79
N SER A 122 -13.31 12.65 -8.07
CA SER A 122 -12.06 11.89 -8.16
C SER A 122 -11.13 12.36 -9.28
N GLU A 123 -11.69 12.95 -10.35
CA GLU A 123 -10.91 13.47 -11.47
C GLU A 123 -10.11 14.71 -11.08
N ASP A 124 -10.57 15.50 -10.10
CA ASP A 124 -9.89 16.70 -9.60
C ASP A 124 -8.80 16.41 -8.57
N ARG A 125 -8.57 15.14 -8.23
CA ARG A 125 -7.60 14.72 -7.19
C ARG A 125 -6.18 14.44 -7.70
N LEU A 126 -5.87 14.78 -8.96
CA LEU A 126 -4.55 14.52 -9.55
C LEU A 126 -3.43 15.23 -8.79
N ALA A 127 -3.57 16.53 -8.52
CA ALA A 127 -2.54 17.31 -7.80
C ALA A 127 -2.22 16.74 -6.42
N GLY A 128 -3.26 16.38 -5.65
CA GLY A 128 -3.09 15.72 -4.34
C GLY A 128 -2.45 14.33 -4.47
N SER A 129 -2.82 13.57 -5.52
CA SER A 129 -2.20 12.26 -5.81
C SER A 129 -0.71 12.38 -6.08
N LEU A 130 -0.29 13.39 -6.85
CA LEU A 130 1.13 13.68 -7.11
C LEU A 130 1.85 14.12 -5.83
N GLY A 131 1.21 14.90 -4.95
CA GLY A 131 1.78 15.26 -3.64
C GLY A 131 2.11 14.04 -2.78
N VAL A 132 1.18 13.06 -2.70
CA VAL A 132 1.44 11.80 -1.99
C VAL A 132 2.52 10.97 -2.69
N ALA A 133 2.58 10.97 -4.02
CA ALA A 133 3.61 10.25 -4.78
C ALA A 133 5.00 10.84 -4.53
N ALA A 134 5.14 12.17 -4.48
CA ALA A 134 6.40 12.84 -4.12
C ALA A 134 6.85 12.44 -2.70
N TYR A 135 5.92 12.47 -1.74
CA TYR A 135 6.20 12.02 -0.37
C TYR A 135 6.62 10.56 -0.31
N ALA A 136 5.94 9.68 -1.05
CA ALA A 136 6.28 8.26 -1.13
C ALA A 136 7.70 8.03 -1.65
N GLN A 137 8.10 8.77 -2.69
CA GLN A 137 9.46 8.69 -3.25
C GLN A 137 10.52 9.18 -2.26
N LEU A 138 10.29 10.27 -1.53
CA LEU A 138 11.15 10.74 -0.45
C LEU A 138 11.31 9.70 0.67
N LYS A 139 10.27 8.92 0.92
CA LYS A 139 10.24 7.87 1.93
C LYS A 139 10.74 6.51 1.43
N GLY A 140 11.14 6.40 0.17
CA GLY A 140 11.65 5.16 -0.41
C GLY A 140 10.61 4.05 -0.52
N ILE A 141 9.36 4.40 -0.84
CA ILE A 141 8.31 3.42 -1.15
C ILE A 141 8.62 2.78 -2.51
N ASP A 142 8.54 1.46 -2.57
CA ASP A 142 9.06 0.69 -3.69
C ASP A 142 8.14 0.72 -4.91
N ILE A 143 6.81 0.70 -4.70
CA ILE A 143 5.82 0.62 -5.78
C ILE A 143 4.68 1.60 -5.52
N LEU A 144 4.32 2.36 -6.55
CA LEU A 144 3.10 3.18 -6.57
C LEU A 144 2.11 2.61 -7.56
N ARG A 145 0.87 2.36 -7.12
CA ARG A 145 -0.24 2.00 -7.99
C ARG A 145 -1.12 3.23 -8.21
N VAL A 146 -1.15 3.71 -9.45
CA VAL A 146 -1.73 5.00 -9.81
C VAL A 146 -2.67 4.91 -11.01
N HIS A 147 -3.58 5.89 -11.16
CA HIS A 147 -4.44 6.04 -12.33
C HIS A 147 -3.72 6.81 -13.45
N ASP A 148 -3.04 7.89 -13.09
CA ASP A 148 -2.43 8.86 -14.01
C ASP A 148 -0.93 8.51 -14.16
N VAL A 149 -0.64 7.42 -14.89
CA VAL A 149 0.71 6.84 -14.98
C VAL A 149 1.73 7.82 -15.55
N ARG A 150 1.35 8.59 -16.59
CA ARG A 150 2.26 9.54 -17.25
C ARG A 150 2.70 10.63 -16.27
N GLU A 151 1.76 11.27 -15.60
CA GLU A 151 2.00 12.36 -14.67
C GLU A 151 2.85 11.93 -13.47
N HIS A 152 2.61 10.72 -12.98
CA HIS A 152 3.41 10.12 -11.92
C HIS A 152 4.82 9.72 -12.40
N ALA A 153 4.98 9.25 -13.64
CA ALA A 153 6.29 8.96 -14.21
C ALA A 153 7.12 10.24 -14.39
N ASP A 154 6.50 11.33 -14.87
CA ASP A 154 7.15 12.63 -15.01
C ASP A 154 7.59 13.17 -13.63
N LEU A 155 6.71 13.08 -12.61
CA LEU A 155 7.06 13.42 -11.23
C LEU A 155 8.25 12.59 -10.73
N ALA A 156 8.21 11.27 -10.91
CA ALA A 156 9.26 10.38 -10.45
C ALA A 156 10.61 10.70 -11.09
N ALA A 157 10.63 11.03 -12.39
CA ALA A 157 11.84 11.44 -13.09
C ALA A 157 12.44 12.73 -12.53
N VAL A 158 11.60 13.74 -12.27
CA VAL A 158 12.04 15.01 -11.66
C VAL A 158 12.57 14.79 -10.26
N MET A 159 11.82 14.08 -9.41
CA MET A 159 12.22 13.81 -8.03
C MET A 159 13.54 13.03 -7.95
N SER A 160 13.76 12.04 -8.83
CA SER A 160 15.02 11.29 -8.88
C SER A 160 16.22 12.20 -9.15
N ARG A 161 16.07 13.16 -10.07
CA ARG A 161 17.16 14.13 -10.36
C ARG A 161 17.44 15.07 -9.20
N LEU A 162 16.41 15.50 -8.49
CA LEU A 162 16.56 16.38 -7.33
C LEU A 162 17.23 15.65 -6.15
N LEU A 163 16.96 14.36 -5.98
CA LEU A 163 17.52 13.54 -4.90
C LEU A 163 18.95 13.04 -5.20
N GLU A 164 19.36 12.96 -6.47
CA GLU A 164 20.73 12.59 -6.86
C GLU A 164 21.79 13.69 -6.55
N VAL A 165 21.40 14.92 -6.31
CA VAL A 165 22.31 16.06 -6.09
C VAL A 165 22.90 16.09 -4.67
N GLU A 166 22.38 15.28 -3.74
CA GLU A 166 22.87 15.20 -2.36
C GLU A 166 23.96 14.12 -2.13
N LYS A 167 24.57 13.59 -3.18
CA LYS A 167 25.73 12.71 -3.14
C LYS A 167 26.96 13.43 -3.69
#